data_d877b47e3b4c8034642219b60c97434e
#
_entry.id   d877b47e3b4c8034642219b60c97434e
#
_cell.length_a   1.000
_cell.length_b   1.000
_cell.length_c   1.000
_cell.angle_alpha   90.00
_cell.angle_beta   90.00
_cell.angle_gamma   90.00
#
_symmetry.space_group_name_H-M   'P 1'
#
loop_
_entity.id
_entity.type
_entity.pdbx_description
1 polymer ?
#
loop_
_entity_poly.entity_id
_entity_poly.type
_entity_poly.pdbx_seq_one_letter_code
_entity_poly.pdbx_strand_id
1 'polypeptide(L)'
;VIRRLHYCIPVVALSLGLALGMIEPVGALVVLLFAGWLGAQPGIPNPPWLLGTLLGALLLAAHLLPGFTSLPLGAPQDLGGASPWQLRISPDKAMVAALLLAWWLGQPRTDWRSIRLTLLASGACLILVPLLTLAFGVLGWQPKWPALFLPWLLINLGITCLAEELIFRSLLQRELVRRFGAAIGIGLATALFGAAHLPAGFGFAGLATLAGLGYGLAFHYSGDRLWVAVLLHGAINSLHLLLLTYPLR
;
A
#
# COMPACT_ATOMS: atom_id res chain seq x y z
N VAL A 1 -13.98 13.07 22.98
CA VAL A 1 -14.47 13.48 21.65
C VAL A 1 -13.40 13.25 20.58
N ILE A 2 -12.16 13.68 20.77
CA ILE A 2 -11.06 13.59 19.78
C ILE A 2 -10.73 12.13 19.38
N ARG A 3 -10.94 11.15 20.26
CA ARG A 3 -10.62 9.72 20.01
C ARG A 3 -11.49 9.02 18.95
N ARG A 4 -12.52 9.67 18.39
CA ARG A 4 -13.42 9.06 17.39
C ARG A 4 -13.43 9.78 16.03
N LEU A 5 -12.70 10.89 15.89
CA LEU A 5 -12.66 11.65 14.63
C LEU A 5 -12.08 10.88 13.45
N HIS A 6 -11.23 9.87 13.71
CA HIS A 6 -10.67 9.04 12.64
C HIS A 6 -11.73 8.22 11.88
N TYR A 7 -12.90 7.94 12.49
CA TYR A 7 -14.00 7.28 11.78
C TYR A 7 -14.69 8.17 10.74
N CYS A 8 -14.45 9.50 10.76
CA CYS A 8 -14.90 10.37 9.68
C CYS A 8 -14.16 10.14 8.36
N ILE A 9 -12.94 9.59 8.40
CA ILE A 9 -12.10 9.37 7.20
C ILE A 9 -12.84 8.48 6.18
N PRO A 10 -13.26 7.25 6.50
CA PRO A 10 -13.98 6.42 5.53
C PRO A 10 -15.34 6.97 5.15
N VAL A 11 -16.04 7.71 6.04
CA VAL A 11 -17.31 8.35 5.71
C VAL A 11 -17.13 9.42 4.64
N VAL A 12 -16.14 10.31 4.82
CA VAL A 12 -15.81 11.34 3.83
C VAL A 12 -15.38 10.70 2.51
N ALA A 13 -14.51 9.69 2.55
CA ALA A 13 -14.05 9.00 1.34
C ALA A 13 -15.22 8.35 0.57
N LEU A 14 -16.12 7.66 1.26
CA LEU A 14 -17.31 7.05 0.66
C LEU A 14 -18.25 8.11 0.06
N SER A 15 -18.53 9.19 0.81
CA SER A 15 -19.39 10.28 0.35
C SER A 15 -18.84 10.96 -0.90
N LEU A 16 -17.53 11.22 -0.94
CA LEU A 16 -16.88 11.76 -2.14
C LEU A 16 -16.93 10.78 -3.31
N GLY A 17 -16.66 9.50 -3.07
CA GLY A 17 -16.73 8.46 -4.10
C GLY A 17 -18.13 8.35 -4.74
N LEU A 18 -19.19 8.42 -3.93
CA LEU A 18 -20.58 8.45 -4.39
C LEU A 18 -20.90 9.75 -5.15
N ALA A 19 -20.54 10.90 -4.60
CA ALA A 19 -20.81 12.21 -5.20
C ALA A 19 -20.12 12.40 -6.56
N LEU A 20 -18.93 11.81 -6.73
CA LEU A 20 -18.18 11.84 -7.98
C LEU A 20 -18.55 10.71 -8.97
N GLY A 21 -19.51 9.85 -8.64
CA GLY A 21 -19.92 8.72 -9.47
C GLY A 21 -18.83 7.63 -9.60
N MET A 22 -17.84 7.62 -8.72
CA MET A 22 -16.76 6.63 -8.70
C MET A 22 -17.17 5.34 -7.99
N ILE A 23 -18.16 5.43 -7.10
CA ILE A 23 -18.69 4.30 -6.32
C ILE A 23 -20.20 4.21 -6.61
N GLU A 24 -20.62 3.08 -7.13
CA GLU A 24 -22.01 2.74 -7.38
C GLU A 24 -22.69 2.19 -6.11
N PRO A 25 -24.02 2.07 -6.06
CA PRO A 25 -24.72 1.50 -4.89
C PRO A 25 -24.22 0.13 -4.46
N VAL A 26 -23.87 -0.75 -5.41
CA VAL A 26 -23.30 -2.07 -5.10
C VAL A 26 -21.90 -1.95 -4.46
N GLY A 27 -21.06 -1.04 -4.94
CA GLY A 27 -19.76 -0.74 -4.34
C GLY A 27 -19.92 -0.16 -2.94
N ALA A 28 -20.89 0.73 -2.72
CA ALA A 28 -21.18 1.25 -1.39
C ALA A 28 -21.64 0.14 -0.43
N LEU A 29 -22.46 -0.81 -0.87
CA LEU A 29 -22.82 -1.98 -0.06
C LEU A 29 -21.60 -2.81 0.31
N VAL A 30 -20.68 -3.08 -0.64
CA VAL A 30 -19.42 -3.79 -0.39
C VAL A 30 -18.61 -3.07 0.68
N VAL A 31 -18.45 -1.74 0.57
CA VAL A 31 -17.74 -0.91 1.56
C VAL A 31 -18.36 -1.00 2.94
N LEU A 32 -19.70 -0.91 3.02
CA LEU A 32 -20.43 -0.99 4.30
C LEU A 32 -20.32 -2.38 4.94
N LEU A 33 -20.38 -3.45 4.16
CA LEU A 33 -20.18 -4.81 4.64
C LEU A 33 -18.74 -4.99 5.17
N PHE A 34 -17.75 -4.48 4.45
CA PHE A 34 -16.36 -4.54 4.91
C PHE A 34 -16.12 -3.68 6.16
N ALA A 35 -16.73 -2.49 6.26
CA ALA A 35 -16.69 -1.65 7.45
C ALA A 35 -17.36 -2.34 8.65
N GLY A 36 -18.50 -2.99 8.45
CA GLY A 36 -19.17 -3.81 9.47
C GLY A 36 -18.30 -4.97 9.94
N TRP A 37 -17.65 -5.67 9.01
CA TRP A 37 -16.69 -6.74 9.34
C TRP A 37 -15.53 -6.23 10.19
N LEU A 38 -14.92 -5.10 9.84
CA LEU A 38 -13.86 -4.48 10.63
C LEU A 38 -14.33 -4.11 12.03
N GLY A 39 -15.54 -3.56 12.16
CA GLY A 39 -16.16 -3.19 13.44
C GLY A 39 -16.52 -4.40 14.31
N ALA A 40 -16.69 -5.59 13.73
CA ALA A 40 -17.02 -6.81 14.44
C ALA A 40 -15.80 -7.47 15.14
N GLN A 41 -14.59 -6.91 15.02
CA GLN A 41 -13.36 -7.44 15.63
C GLN A 41 -13.50 -7.89 17.09
N PRO A 42 -14.16 -7.13 18.00
CA PRO A 42 -14.27 -7.55 19.40
C PRO A 42 -15.07 -8.84 19.62
N GLY A 43 -15.97 -9.19 18.70
CA GLY A 43 -16.84 -10.36 18.77
C GLY A 43 -16.34 -11.58 17.99
N ILE A 44 -15.29 -11.45 17.18
CA ILE A 44 -14.78 -12.51 16.32
C ILE A 44 -13.37 -12.90 16.77
N PRO A 45 -13.04 -14.21 16.92
CA PRO A 45 -11.67 -14.65 17.19
C PRO A 45 -10.67 -14.11 16.19
N ASN A 46 -9.45 -13.77 16.64
CA ASN A 46 -8.46 -13.07 15.81
C ASN A 46 -8.12 -13.77 14.47
N PRO A 47 -7.88 -15.11 14.40
CA PRO A 47 -7.52 -15.73 13.13
C PRO A 47 -8.57 -15.57 12.03
N PRO A 48 -9.86 -15.90 12.21
CA PRO A 48 -10.88 -15.71 11.17
C PRO A 48 -11.14 -14.23 10.87
N TRP A 49 -11.12 -13.34 11.88
CA TRP A 49 -11.26 -11.91 11.62
C TRP A 49 -10.13 -11.38 10.74
N LEU A 50 -8.89 -11.71 11.05
CA LEU A 50 -7.73 -11.29 10.27
C LEU A 50 -7.80 -11.82 8.83
N LEU A 51 -8.12 -13.11 8.65
CA LEU A 51 -8.23 -13.72 7.33
C LEU A 51 -9.31 -13.05 6.49
N GLY A 52 -10.50 -12.81 7.04
CA GLY A 52 -11.58 -12.10 6.35
C GLY A 52 -11.20 -10.66 6.02
N THR A 53 -10.48 -9.98 6.93
CA THR A 53 -10.01 -8.61 6.70
C THR A 53 -8.96 -8.56 5.59
N LEU A 54 -7.99 -9.47 5.59
CA LEU A 54 -6.97 -9.55 4.54
C LEU A 54 -7.60 -9.89 3.19
N LEU A 55 -8.51 -10.88 3.15
CA LEU A 55 -9.20 -11.25 1.93
C LEU A 55 -10.04 -10.09 1.36
N GLY A 56 -10.87 -9.44 2.18
CA GLY A 56 -11.68 -8.31 1.75
C GLY A 56 -10.83 -7.13 1.28
N ALA A 57 -9.77 -6.79 2.01
CA ALA A 57 -8.85 -5.72 1.64
C ALA A 57 -8.10 -6.03 0.33
N LEU A 58 -7.65 -7.27 0.12
CA LEU A 58 -6.97 -7.68 -1.11
C LEU A 58 -7.91 -7.69 -2.31
N LEU A 59 -9.15 -8.20 -2.17
CA LEU A 59 -10.14 -8.20 -3.24
C LEU A 59 -10.48 -6.77 -3.69
N LEU A 60 -10.65 -5.84 -2.75
CA LEU A 60 -10.85 -4.42 -3.05
C LEU A 60 -9.60 -3.81 -3.69
N ALA A 61 -8.42 -3.97 -3.09
CA ALA A 61 -7.18 -3.35 -3.57
C ALA A 61 -6.75 -3.88 -4.94
N ALA A 62 -7.14 -5.10 -5.31
CA ALA A 62 -6.88 -5.74 -6.60
C ALA A 62 -7.96 -5.47 -7.65
N HIS A 63 -8.94 -4.60 -7.35
CA HIS A 63 -10.04 -4.23 -8.27
C HIS A 63 -10.92 -5.41 -8.71
N LEU A 64 -11.12 -6.39 -7.82
CA LEU A 64 -11.87 -7.63 -8.13
C LEU A 64 -13.34 -7.55 -7.74
N LEU A 65 -13.77 -6.49 -7.06
CA LEU A 65 -15.16 -6.33 -6.63
C LEU A 65 -15.90 -5.31 -7.51
N PRO A 66 -17.20 -5.51 -7.76
CA PRO A 66 -17.99 -4.63 -8.64
C PRO A 66 -18.35 -3.30 -7.96
N GLY A 67 -18.76 -2.33 -8.78
CA GLY A 67 -19.31 -1.05 -8.32
C GLY A 67 -18.26 0.02 -8.04
N PHE A 68 -17.08 -0.09 -8.64
CA PHE A 68 -16.00 0.88 -8.53
C PHE A 68 -15.47 1.26 -9.92
N THR A 69 -15.46 2.55 -10.21
CA THR A 69 -14.95 3.11 -11.46
C THR A 69 -13.82 4.07 -11.17
N SER A 70 -12.62 3.77 -11.69
CA SER A 70 -11.44 4.63 -11.52
C SER A 70 -11.62 5.96 -12.27
N LEU A 71 -11.29 7.07 -11.60
CA LEU A 71 -11.32 8.41 -12.19
C LEU A 71 -9.97 8.73 -12.85
N PRO A 72 -9.92 8.89 -14.18
CA PRO A 72 -8.70 9.32 -14.86
C PRO A 72 -8.44 10.82 -14.61
N LEU A 73 -7.17 11.18 -14.42
CA LEU A 73 -6.70 12.55 -14.22
C LEU A 73 -5.73 12.92 -15.34
N GLY A 74 -6.09 13.92 -16.12
CA GLY A 74 -5.31 14.38 -17.27
C GLY A 74 -5.35 13.42 -18.47
N ALA A 75 -4.66 13.79 -19.53
CA ALA A 75 -4.51 12.97 -20.73
C ALA A 75 -3.47 11.86 -20.50
N PRO A 76 -3.57 10.74 -21.24
CA PRO A 76 -2.51 9.74 -21.30
C PRO A 76 -1.18 10.37 -21.71
N GLN A 77 -0.07 9.95 -21.08
CA GLN A 77 1.28 10.44 -21.33
C GLN A 77 2.18 9.28 -21.73
N ASP A 78 3.03 9.48 -22.71
CA ASP A 78 4.12 8.56 -23.01
C ASP A 78 5.25 8.80 -22.00
N LEU A 79 5.47 7.84 -21.13
CA LEU A 79 6.56 7.84 -20.15
C LEU A 79 7.66 6.82 -20.51
N GLY A 80 7.67 6.35 -21.78
CA GLY A 80 8.66 5.41 -22.31
C GLY A 80 8.44 3.95 -21.89
N GLY A 81 7.28 3.62 -21.34
CA GLY A 81 6.84 2.25 -21.09
C GLY A 81 6.19 1.59 -22.30
N ALA A 82 5.67 0.38 -22.15
CA ALA A 82 5.02 -0.40 -23.22
C ALA A 82 3.70 0.25 -23.71
N SER A 83 3.06 1.07 -22.91
CA SER A 83 1.80 1.74 -23.24
C SER A 83 1.74 3.13 -22.60
N PRO A 84 0.94 4.06 -23.18
CA PRO A 84 0.73 5.36 -22.56
C PRO A 84 0.19 5.20 -21.13
N TRP A 85 0.77 5.94 -20.20
CA TRP A 85 0.36 5.97 -18.81
C TRP A 85 -0.66 7.09 -18.57
N GLN A 86 -1.67 6.80 -17.75
CA GLN A 86 -2.64 7.78 -17.30
C GLN A 86 -2.82 7.68 -15.79
N LEU A 87 -2.67 8.82 -15.11
CA LEU A 87 -2.93 8.91 -13.68
C LEU A 87 -4.42 8.63 -13.40
N ARG A 88 -4.69 7.79 -12.39
CA ARG A 88 -6.05 7.42 -12.00
C ARG A 88 -6.21 7.41 -10.48
N ILE A 89 -7.37 7.80 -10.00
CA ILE A 89 -7.81 7.55 -8.62
C ILE A 89 -8.61 6.26 -8.61
N SER A 90 -8.19 5.30 -7.80
CA SER A 90 -8.88 4.02 -7.61
C SER A 90 -9.72 4.09 -6.34
N PRO A 91 -11.07 4.17 -6.44
CA PRO A 91 -11.93 4.38 -5.29
C PRO A 91 -11.96 3.18 -4.33
N ASP A 92 -11.89 1.96 -4.83
CA ASP A 92 -11.81 0.73 -4.05
C ASP A 92 -10.54 0.68 -3.19
N LYS A 93 -9.37 0.96 -3.79
CA LYS A 93 -8.10 1.05 -3.05
C LYS A 93 -8.13 2.22 -2.04
N ALA A 94 -8.74 3.34 -2.41
CA ALA A 94 -8.94 4.48 -1.50
C ALA A 94 -9.82 4.11 -0.30
N MET A 95 -10.87 3.31 -0.50
CA MET A 95 -11.72 2.82 0.59
C MET A 95 -10.96 1.85 1.51
N VAL A 96 -10.10 0.97 0.97
CA VAL A 96 -9.20 0.14 1.79
C VAL A 96 -8.30 1.01 2.65
N ALA A 97 -7.63 2.00 2.04
CA ALA A 97 -6.77 2.93 2.78
C ALA A 97 -7.53 3.65 3.89
N ALA A 98 -8.72 4.20 3.59
CA ALA A 98 -9.52 4.95 4.54
C ALA A 98 -10.02 4.09 5.71
N LEU A 99 -10.58 2.91 5.44
CA LEU A 99 -11.12 2.00 6.45
C LEU A 99 -10.03 1.43 7.34
N LEU A 100 -8.95 0.92 6.76
CA LEU A 100 -7.84 0.36 7.52
C LEU A 100 -7.06 1.44 8.28
N LEU A 101 -6.94 2.67 7.75
CA LEU A 101 -6.35 3.78 8.47
C LEU A 101 -7.19 4.15 9.70
N ALA A 102 -8.51 4.21 9.55
CA ALA A 102 -9.41 4.46 10.67
C ALA A 102 -9.26 3.38 11.75
N TRP A 103 -9.21 2.10 11.35
CA TRP A 103 -8.93 1.00 12.28
C TRP A 103 -7.54 1.14 12.93
N TRP A 104 -6.49 1.43 12.13
CA TRP A 104 -5.10 1.55 12.59
C TRP A 104 -4.89 2.67 13.62
N LEU A 105 -5.55 3.82 13.42
CA LEU A 105 -5.45 4.97 14.34
C LEU A 105 -6.03 4.66 15.73
N GLY A 106 -6.89 3.64 15.85
CA GLY A 106 -7.40 3.10 17.10
C GLY A 106 -6.47 2.10 17.79
N GLN A 107 -5.38 1.64 17.13
CA GLN A 107 -4.48 0.64 17.69
C GLN A 107 -3.46 1.25 18.65
N PRO A 108 -3.01 0.48 19.66
CA PRO A 108 -1.94 0.92 20.55
C PRO A 108 -0.64 1.11 19.77
N ARG A 109 0.09 2.18 20.12
CA ARG A 109 1.41 2.48 19.55
C ARG A 109 2.50 1.89 20.42
N THR A 110 3.60 1.50 19.80
CA THR A 110 4.82 1.07 20.48
C THR A 110 5.92 2.13 20.37
N ASP A 111 6.88 2.09 21.27
CA ASP A 111 8.06 2.96 21.19
C ASP A 111 9.00 2.54 20.06
N TRP A 112 9.90 3.43 19.68
CA TRP A 112 10.96 3.12 18.73
C TRP A 112 11.82 1.95 19.27
N ARG A 113 11.98 0.91 18.44
CA ARG A 113 12.91 -0.20 18.80
C ARG A 113 14.35 0.19 18.51
N SER A 114 14.61 0.85 17.35
CA SER A 114 15.94 1.32 16.98
C SER A 114 15.87 2.33 15.83
N ILE A 115 16.18 3.60 16.08
CA ILE A 115 16.29 4.60 15.04
C ILE A 115 17.43 4.26 14.07
N ARG A 116 18.56 3.79 14.59
CA ARG A 116 19.72 3.41 13.77
C ARG A 116 19.37 2.31 12.76
N LEU A 117 18.72 1.24 13.20
CA LEU A 117 18.33 0.14 12.32
C LEU A 117 17.23 0.56 11.33
N THR A 118 16.32 1.44 11.74
CA THR A 118 15.33 2.04 10.83
C THR A 118 16.02 2.79 9.69
N LEU A 119 16.98 3.66 10.01
CA LEU A 119 17.73 4.43 9.01
C LEU A 119 18.58 3.54 8.11
N LEU A 120 19.25 2.52 8.67
CA LEU A 120 20.04 1.57 7.91
C LEU A 120 19.16 0.75 6.93
N ALA A 121 18.03 0.23 7.39
CA ALA A 121 17.08 -0.51 6.55
C ALA A 121 16.52 0.37 5.43
N SER A 122 16.13 1.61 5.76
CA SER A 122 15.62 2.57 4.77
C SER A 122 16.67 2.96 3.75
N GLY A 123 17.88 3.30 4.18
CA GLY A 123 19.01 3.67 3.29
C GLY A 123 19.43 2.51 2.39
N ALA A 124 19.54 1.29 2.95
CA ALA A 124 19.84 0.11 2.16
C ALA A 124 18.76 -0.16 1.10
N CYS A 125 17.49 -0.03 1.46
CA CYS A 125 16.36 -0.18 0.52
C CYS A 125 16.44 0.83 -0.63
N LEU A 126 16.63 2.13 -0.31
CA LEU A 126 16.71 3.21 -1.30
C LEU A 126 17.90 3.08 -2.26
N ILE A 127 18.97 2.42 -1.86
CA ILE A 127 20.17 2.20 -2.68
C ILE A 127 20.06 0.88 -3.45
N LEU A 128 19.78 -0.23 -2.74
CA LEU A 128 19.88 -1.57 -3.33
C LEU A 128 18.75 -1.85 -4.33
N VAL A 129 17.51 -1.38 -4.08
CA VAL A 129 16.39 -1.66 -4.98
C VAL A 129 16.62 -1.04 -6.36
N PRO A 130 16.91 0.27 -6.53
CA PRO A 130 17.18 0.84 -7.84
C PRO A 130 18.45 0.27 -8.48
N LEU A 131 19.50 0.06 -7.69
CA LEU A 131 20.77 -0.49 -8.19
C LEU A 131 20.58 -1.89 -8.79
N LEU A 132 19.93 -2.79 -8.07
CA LEU A 132 19.68 -4.14 -8.54
C LEU A 132 18.65 -4.17 -9.69
N THR A 133 17.70 -3.24 -9.70
CA THR A 133 16.77 -3.06 -10.83
C THR A 133 17.51 -2.83 -12.14
N LEU A 134 18.52 -1.94 -12.11
CA LEU A 134 19.36 -1.62 -13.27
C LEU A 134 20.34 -2.76 -13.56
N ALA A 135 21.01 -3.31 -12.53
CA ALA A 135 22.01 -4.36 -12.70
C ALA A 135 21.44 -5.64 -13.33
N PHE A 136 20.21 -6.01 -12.98
CA PHE A 136 19.52 -7.17 -13.56
C PHE A 136 18.73 -6.84 -14.84
N GLY A 137 18.73 -5.58 -15.29
CA GLY A 137 18.02 -5.17 -16.50
C GLY A 137 16.50 -5.32 -16.42
N VAL A 138 15.93 -5.33 -15.20
CA VAL A 138 14.47 -5.45 -15.02
C VAL A 138 13.78 -4.18 -15.54
N LEU A 139 14.38 -3.02 -15.28
CA LEU A 139 13.97 -1.72 -15.84
C LEU A 139 15.22 -0.98 -16.37
N GLY A 140 15.01 -0.15 -17.40
CA GLY A 140 16.07 0.70 -17.95
C GLY A 140 16.18 2.05 -17.23
N TRP A 141 17.34 2.68 -17.35
CA TRP A 141 17.55 4.05 -16.90
C TRP A 141 16.87 5.02 -17.85
N GLN A 142 15.93 5.81 -17.33
CA GLN A 142 15.14 6.74 -18.13
C GLN A 142 14.67 7.92 -17.27
N PRO A 143 15.57 8.88 -16.98
CA PRO A 143 15.23 10.06 -16.18
C PRO A 143 14.14 10.89 -16.85
N LYS A 144 13.12 11.29 -16.10
CA LYS A 144 12.00 12.10 -16.56
C LYS A 144 11.32 12.84 -15.43
N TRP A 145 10.60 13.90 -15.77
CA TRP A 145 9.79 14.67 -14.83
C TRP A 145 8.36 14.82 -15.36
N PRO A 146 7.44 13.91 -15.04
CA PRO A 146 6.07 14.00 -15.51
C PRO A 146 5.37 15.26 -14.97
N ALA A 147 4.56 15.93 -15.80
CA ALA A 147 3.83 17.14 -15.42
C ALA A 147 2.89 16.90 -14.21
N LEU A 148 2.34 15.67 -14.09
CA LEU A 148 1.46 15.27 -12.99
C LEU A 148 2.19 14.61 -11.82
N PHE A 149 3.51 14.84 -11.65
CA PHE A 149 4.27 14.22 -10.56
C PHE A 149 3.70 14.51 -9.17
N LEU A 150 3.36 15.76 -8.85
CA LEU A 150 2.80 16.10 -7.53
C LEU A 150 1.43 15.48 -7.27
N PRO A 151 0.43 15.57 -8.15
CA PRO A 151 -0.81 14.83 -8.01
C PRO A 151 -0.59 13.32 -7.88
N TRP A 152 0.31 12.74 -8.70
CA TRP A 152 0.66 11.34 -8.60
C TRP A 152 1.25 10.98 -7.23
N LEU A 153 2.17 11.80 -6.71
CA LEU A 153 2.80 11.57 -5.40
C LEU A 153 1.76 11.54 -4.28
N LEU A 154 0.81 12.47 -4.29
CA LEU A 154 -0.26 12.52 -3.30
C LEU A 154 -1.17 11.29 -3.36
N ILE A 155 -1.57 10.86 -4.57
CA ILE A 155 -2.37 9.67 -4.78
C ILE A 155 -1.57 8.42 -4.42
N ASN A 156 -0.31 8.34 -4.83
CA ASN A 156 0.56 7.21 -4.53
C ASN A 156 0.76 7.04 -3.02
N LEU A 157 1.08 8.10 -2.29
CA LEU A 157 1.25 8.06 -0.83
C LEU A 157 -0.08 7.83 -0.10
N GLY A 158 -1.13 8.60 -0.46
CA GLY A 158 -2.39 8.60 0.29
C GLY A 158 -3.32 7.44 -0.03
N ILE A 159 -3.15 6.78 -1.16
CA ILE A 159 -4.01 5.66 -1.58
C ILE A 159 -3.16 4.40 -1.74
N THR A 160 -2.23 4.36 -2.69
CA THR A 160 -1.53 3.13 -3.07
C THR A 160 -0.62 2.62 -1.95
N CYS A 161 0.40 3.40 -1.59
CA CYS A 161 1.34 3.01 -0.53
C CYS A 161 0.62 2.84 0.81
N LEU A 162 -0.32 3.73 1.14
CA LEU A 162 -1.06 3.65 2.40
C LEU A 162 -1.88 2.36 2.49
N ALA A 163 -2.65 2.01 1.45
CA ALA A 163 -3.43 0.77 1.44
C ALA A 163 -2.54 -0.47 1.56
N GLU A 164 -1.46 -0.52 0.79
CA GLU A 164 -0.55 -1.66 0.77
C GLU A 164 0.20 -1.81 2.11
N GLU A 165 0.71 -0.73 2.68
CA GLU A 165 1.40 -0.81 3.97
C GLU A 165 0.45 -1.10 5.14
N LEU A 166 -0.82 -0.67 5.05
CA LEU A 166 -1.85 -1.07 6.02
C LEU A 166 -2.14 -2.57 5.94
N ILE A 167 -2.27 -3.14 4.75
CA ILE A 167 -2.49 -4.58 4.57
C ILE A 167 -1.27 -5.37 5.02
N PHE A 168 -0.10 -5.07 4.44
CA PHE A 168 1.08 -5.92 4.62
C PHE A 168 1.84 -5.65 5.92
N ARG A 169 1.88 -4.41 6.45
CA ARG A 169 2.63 -4.10 7.68
C ARG A 169 1.73 -4.10 8.90
N SER A 170 0.63 -3.32 8.85
CA SER A 170 -0.20 -3.13 10.03
C SER A 170 -1.07 -4.35 10.38
N LEU A 171 -1.60 -5.06 9.40
CA LEU A 171 -2.38 -6.28 9.61
C LEU A 171 -1.50 -7.52 9.59
N LEU A 172 -0.91 -7.84 8.44
CA LEU A 172 -0.25 -9.13 8.21
C LEU A 172 1.06 -9.26 9.00
N GLN A 173 2.02 -8.35 8.80
CA GLN A 173 3.35 -8.46 9.44
C GLN A 173 3.26 -8.41 10.96
N ARG A 174 2.47 -7.48 11.54
CA ARG A 174 2.32 -7.43 13.01
C ARG A 174 1.83 -8.75 13.58
N GLU A 175 0.85 -9.36 12.94
CA GLU A 175 0.31 -10.65 13.43
C GLU A 175 1.30 -11.79 13.24
N LEU A 176 2.00 -11.85 12.12
CA LEU A 176 3.03 -12.86 11.87
C LEU A 176 4.22 -12.71 12.84
N VAL A 177 4.67 -11.48 13.10
CA VAL A 177 5.72 -11.19 14.08
C VAL A 177 5.27 -11.59 15.49
N ARG A 178 4.02 -11.32 15.85
CA ARG A 178 3.46 -11.71 17.16
C ARG A 178 3.43 -13.23 17.36
N ARG A 179 3.18 -14.01 16.28
CA ARG A 179 3.07 -15.48 16.36
C ARG A 179 4.39 -16.19 16.22
N PHE A 180 5.25 -15.72 15.31
CA PHE A 180 6.44 -16.46 14.87
C PHE A 180 7.76 -15.73 15.15
N GLY A 181 7.70 -14.56 15.81
CA GLY A 181 8.87 -13.72 16.03
C GLY A 181 9.25 -12.87 14.81
N ALA A 182 10.16 -11.92 15.02
CA ALA A 182 10.46 -10.87 14.02
C ALA A 182 11.02 -11.44 12.71
N ALA A 183 11.99 -12.35 12.78
CA ALA A 183 12.66 -12.87 11.57
C ALA A 183 11.67 -13.60 10.64
N ILE A 184 10.91 -14.56 11.19
CA ILE A 184 9.94 -15.34 10.41
C ILE A 184 8.77 -14.47 9.97
N GLY A 185 8.23 -13.65 10.87
CA GLY A 185 7.07 -12.81 10.58
C GLY A 185 7.34 -11.77 9.48
N ILE A 186 8.49 -11.10 9.53
CA ILE A 186 8.91 -10.16 8.48
C ILE A 186 9.19 -10.91 7.17
N GLY A 187 9.89 -12.05 7.23
CA GLY A 187 10.19 -12.87 6.05
C GLY A 187 8.92 -13.32 5.32
N LEU A 188 7.94 -13.87 6.04
CA LEU A 188 6.66 -14.30 5.46
C LEU A 188 5.87 -13.13 4.87
N ALA A 189 5.76 -12.00 5.58
CA ALA A 189 5.07 -10.82 5.07
C ALA A 189 5.75 -10.26 3.80
N THR A 190 7.07 -10.28 3.76
CA THR A 190 7.89 -9.89 2.61
C THR A 190 7.66 -10.81 1.41
N ALA A 191 7.67 -12.12 1.62
CA ALA A 191 7.41 -13.10 0.56
C ALA A 191 6.00 -12.94 -0.04
N LEU A 192 4.99 -12.72 0.81
CA LEU A 192 3.61 -12.49 0.37
C LEU A 192 3.45 -11.14 -0.34
N PHE A 193 4.19 -10.10 0.07
CA PHE A 193 4.23 -8.82 -0.66
C PHE A 193 4.80 -9.00 -2.06
N GLY A 194 5.93 -9.70 -2.19
CA GLY A 194 6.50 -10.02 -3.50
C GLY A 194 5.57 -10.88 -4.37
N ALA A 195 4.93 -11.89 -3.78
CA ALA A 195 3.97 -12.74 -4.48
C ALA A 195 2.78 -11.95 -5.04
N ALA A 196 2.30 -10.92 -4.33
CA ALA A 196 1.25 -10.03 -4.83
C ALA A 196 1.66 -9.24 -6.09
N HIS A 197 2.97 -9.14 -6.37
CA HIS A 197 3.50 -8.46 -7.55
C HIS A 197 3.85 -9.42 -8.72
N LEU A 198 3.61 -10.72 -8.59
CA LEU A 198 3.83 -11.70 -9.66
C LEU A 198 3.12 -11.37 -10.99
N PRO A 199 1.91 -10.78 -11.01
CA PRO A 199 1.28 -10.35 -12.26
C PRO A 199 2.12 -9.36 -13.08
N ALA A 200 3.04 -8.62 -12.44
CA ALA A 200 3.99 -7.71 -13.09
C ALA A 200 5.28 -8.41 -13.57
N GLY A 201 5.38 -9.73 -13.44
CA GLY A 201 6.53 -10.55 -13.83
C GLY A 201 7.47 -10.90 -12.69
N PHE A 202 8.21 -12.02 -12.84
CA PHE A 202 9.09 -12.56 -11.80
C PHE A 202 10.22 -11.61 -11.39
N GLY A 203 10.82 -10.89 -12.34
CA GLY A 203 11.89 -9.93 -12.06
C GLY A 203 11.38 -8.80 -11.17
N PHE A 204 10.23 -8.22 -11.51
CA PHE A 204 9.61 -7.17 -10.70
C PHE A 204 9.15 -7.67 -9.34
N ALA A 205 8.57 -8.88 -9.26
CA ALA A 205 8.19 -9.49 -7.99
C ALA A 205 9.39 -9.72 -7.07
N GLY A 206 10.55 -10.09 -7.61
CA GLY A 206 11.80 -10.20 -6.85
C GLY A 206 12.25 -8.86 -6.27
N LEU A 207 12.19 -7.79 -7.07
CA LEU A 207 12.49 -6.43 -6.61
C LEU A 207 11.48 -5.92 -5.58
N ALA A 208 10.19 -6.21 -5.79
CA ALA A 208 9.15 -5.92 -4.82
C ALA A 208 9.36 -6.68 -3.49
N THR A 209 9.84 -7.93 -3.54
CA THR A 209 10.23 -8.69 -2.35
C THR A 209 11.35 -7.98 -1.60
N LEU A 210 12.40 -7.54 -2.30
CA LEU A 210 13.52 -6.81 -1.68
C LEU A 210 13.07 -5.47 -1.08
N ALA A 211 12.27 -4.70 -1.81
CA ALA A 211 11.67 -3.46 -1.32
C ALA A 211 10.78 -3.73 -0.09
N GLY A 212 9.95 -4.76 -0.18
CA GLY A 212 9.10 -5.23 0.89
C GLY A 212 9.86 -5.61 2.17
N LEU A 213 11.05 -6.21 2.04
CA LEU A 213 11.94 -6.45 3.19
C LEU A 213 12.38 -5.14 3.82
N GLY A 214 12.80 -4.17 3.02
CA GLY A 214 13.19 -2.84 3.50
C GLY A 214 12.05 -2.14 4.26
N TYR A 215 10.83 -2.12 3.70
CA TYR A 215 9.65 -1.53 4.33
C TYR A 215 9.32 -2.26 5.64
N GLY A 216 9.36 -3.61 5.64
CA GLY A 216 9.07 -4.44 6.79
C GLY A 216 10.05 -4.23 7.94
N LEU A 217 11.35 -4.15 7.65
CA LEU A 217 12.40 -3.86 8.63
C LEU A 217 12.26 -2.42 9.17
N ALA A 218 12.04 -1.44 8.30
CA ALA A 218 11.85 -0.05 8.69
C ALA A 218 10.61 0.13 9.59
N PHE A 219 9.49 -0.51 9.23
CA PHE A 219 8.30 -0.57 10.05
C PHE A 219 8.56 -1.20 11.41
N HIS A 220 9.20 -2.36 11.45
CA HIS A 220 9.50 -3.07 12.70
C HIS A 220 10.40 -2.24 13.62
N TYR A 221 11.55 -1.77 13.13
CA TYR A 221 12.51 -1.05 13.98
C TYR A 221 12.05 0.35 14.36
N SER A 222 11.16 0.97 13.59
CA SER A 222 10.52 2.23 14.00
C SER A 222 9.47 2.07 15.10
N GLY A 223 9.20 0.87 15.61
CA GLY A 223 8.15 0.61 16.58
C GLY A 223 6.77 0.66 15.94
N ASP A 224 6.63 -0.02 14.81
CA ASP A 224 5.40 -0.18 14.05
C ASP A 224 4.81 1.19 13.59
N ARG A 225 5.67 2.15 13.22
CA ARG A 225 5.25 3.44 12.67
C ARG A 225 4.93 3.32 11.18
N LEU A 226 3.64 3.25 10.88
CA LEU A 226 3.14 3.11 9.51
C LEU A 226 3.70 4.16 8.54
N TRP A 227 3.77 5.43 8.98
CA TRP A 227 4.26 6.52 8.13
C TRP A 227 5.69 6.31 7.63
N VAL A 228 6.54 5.59 8.40
CA VAL A 228 7.92 5.27 7.98
C VAL A 228 7.89 4.34 6.77
N ALA A 229 7.09 3.27 6.82
CA ALA A 229 6.95 2.35 5.69
C ALA A 229 6.30 3.03 4.47
N VAL A 230 5.23 3.82 4.68
CA VAL A 230 4.53 4.55 3.60
C VAL A 230 5.47 5.55 2.90
N LEU A 231 6.26 6.32 3.64
CA LEU A 231 7.21 7.27 3.05
C LEU A 231 8.35 6.56 2.31
N LEU A 232 8.88 5.48 2.87
CA LEU A 232 9.93 4.70 2.20
C LEU A 232 9.40 4.05 0.92
N HIS A 233 8.20 3.48 0.95
CA HIS A 233 7.53 2.92 -0.23
C HIS A 233 7.29 4.00 -1.29
N GLY A 234 6.73 5.14 -0.91
CA GLY A 234 6.53 6.27 -1.82
C GLY A 234 7.83 6.82 -2.42
N ALA A 235 8.93 6.80 -1.67
CA ALA A 235 10.24 7.17 -2.17
C ALA A 235 10.76 6.18 -3.24
N ILE A 236 10.64 4.88 -3.02
CA ILE A 236 10.99 3.85 -4.02
C ILE A 236 10.14 4.00 -5.28
N ASN A 237 8.82 4.19 -5.13
CA ASN A 237 7.92 4.41 -6.27
C ASN A 237 8.26 5.71 -7.01
N SER A 238 8.68 6.75 -6.30
CA SER A 238 9.13 8.02 -6.91
C SER A 238 10.43 7.82 -7.70
N LEU A 239 11.40 7.09 -7.16
CA LEU A 239 12.62 6.74 -7.89
C LEU A 239 12.30 5.93 -9.16
N HIS A 240 11.38 4.98 -9.08
CA HIS A 240 10.91 4.22 -10.23
C HIS A 240 10.29 5.15 -11.28
N LEU A 241 9.33 6.00 -10.92
CA LEU A 241 8.68 6.90 -11.87
C LEU A 241 9.65 7.90 -12.49
N LEU A 242 10.54 8.50 -11.69
CA LEU A 242 11.39 9.59 -12.13
C LEU A 242 12.65 9.15 -12.89
N LEU A 243 13.19 7.96 -12.55
CA LEU A 243 14.52 7.55 -13.04
C LEU A 243 14.53 6.31 -13.91
N LEU A 244 13.46 5.50 -13.87
CA LEU A 244 13.43 4.20 -14.56
C LEU A 244 12.32 4.14 -15.60
N THR A 245 12.34 3.13 -16.49
CA THR A 245 11.23 2.91 -17.43
C THR A 245 9.92 2.71 -16.70
N TYR A 246 8.87 3.45 -17.12
CA TYR A 246 7.57 3.47 -16.44
C TYR A 246 6.45 3.72 -17.46
N PRO A 247 5.27 3.08 -17.38
CA PRO A 247 5.00 1.89 -16.56
C PRO A 247 5.85 0.70 -16.97
N LEU A 248 5.69 -0.44 -16.29
CA LEU A 248 6.40 -1.68 -16.61
C LEU A 248 6.18 -2.06 -18.10
N ARG A 249 7.20 -2.69 -18.70
CA ARG A 249 7.13 -3.23 -20.07
C ARG A 249 6.27 -4.47 -20.14
#